data_6b20d610ba543e16c6f8cc26823a0054
#
_entry.id   6b20d610ba543e16c6f8cc26823a0054
#
_cell.length_a   1.000
_cell.length_b   1.000
_cell.length_c   1.000
_cell.angle_alpha   90.00
_cell.angle_beta   90.00
_cell.angle_gamma   90.00
#
_symmetry.space_group_name_H-M   'P 1'
#
loop_
_entity.id
_entity.type
_entity.pdbx_description
1 polymer ?
#
loop_
_entity_poly.entity_id
_entity_poly.type
_entity_poly.pdbx_seq_one_letter_code
_entity_poly.pdbx_strand_id
1 'polypeptide(L)'
;MQFATFHDLEDQSIFITGGGSGIGADLTKGFLSQGAQVTFIQRSNPEKFLIDCKGKYKHEPSFIECDVTNTKELQSALQTTEKNQGAISVLINNAANDTRHTLGELTSEQWDKTMNVNLKPHFFAAQEVVEGMKQWRWIYY
;
A
#
# COMPACT_ATOMS: atom_id res chain seq x y z
N MET A 1 -21.15 -12.86 13.37
CA MET A 1 -20.12 -12.20 14.21
C MET A 1 -20.08 -10.74 13.78
N GLN A 2 -20.24 -9.82 14.72
CA GLN A 2 -20.22 -8.38 14.40
C GLN A 2 -18.76 -7.90 14.61
N PHE A 3 -18.12 -7.47 13.54
CA PHE A 3 -16.77 -6.91 13.58
C PHE A 3 -16.83 -5.43 13.98
N ALA A 4 -15.72 -4.90 14.51
CA ALA A 4 -15.59 -3.48 14.78
C ALA A 4 -15.74 -2.68 13.48
N THR A 5 -16.45 -1.54 13.56
CA THR A 5 -16.57 -0.59 12.47
C THR A 5 -15.84 0.69 12.85
N PHE A 6 -14.98 1.15 11.96
CA PHE A 6 -14.21 2.40 12.07
C PHE A 6 -14.85 3.43 11.14
N HIS A 7 -15.79 4.21 11.64
CA HIS A 7 -16.58 5.16 10.83
C HIS A 7 -15.74 6.26 10.18
N ASP A 8 -14.58 6.54 10.75
CA ASP A 8 -13.62 7.52 10.25
C ASP A 8 -12.80 7.03 9.04
N LEU A 9 -12.93 5.75 8.68
CA LEU A 9 -12.33 5.20 7.46
C LEU A 9 -13.24 5.29 6.22
N GLU A 10 -14.52 5.59 6.40
CA GLU A 10 -15.44 5.70 5.27
C GLU A 10 -14.99 6.81 4.29
N ASP A 11 -14.91 6.46 3.01
CA ASP A 11 -14.45 7.32 1.91
C ASP A 11 -13.01 7.85 2.03
N GLN A 12 -12.22 7.36 3.01
CA GLN A 12 -10.81 7.71 3.12
C GLN A 12 -9.97 7.07 2.03
N SER A 13 -8.96 7.80 1.56
CA SER A 13 -7.99 7.30 0.57
C SER A 13 -6.87 6.52 1.25
N ILE A 14 -6.77 5.24 0.96
CA ILE A 14 -5.78 4.32 1.52
C ILE A 14 -4.84 3.84 0.41
N PHE A 15 -3.54 3.90 0.63
CA PHE A 15 -2.55 3.36 -0.29
C PHE A 15 -1.77 2.20 0.34
N ILE A 16 -1.68 1.06 -0.37
CA ILE A 16 -1.05 -0.17 0.15
C ILE A 16 0.00 -0.67 -0.83
N THR A 17 1.24 -0.86 -0.39
CA THR A 17 2.24 -1.56 -1.18
C THR A 17 2.10 -3.08 -1.02
N GLY A 18 2.03 -3.83 -2.14
CA GLY A 18 1.84 -5.28 -2.12
C GLY A 18 0.42 -5.72 -1.71
N GLY A 19 -0.61 -4.96 -2.11
CA GLY A 19 -1.98 -5.13 -1.61
C GLY A 19 -2.83 -6.21 -2.26
N GLY A 20 -2.32 -6.96 -3.25
CA GLY A 20 -3.11 -7.93 -4.01
C GLY A 20 -2.87 -9.41 -3.64
N SER A 21 -2.02 -9.70 -2.66
CA SER A 21 -1.73 -11.08 -2.23
C SER A 21 -1.38 -11.15 -0.75
N GLY A 22 -1.52 -12.34 -0.14
CA GLY A 22 -1.17 -12.60 1.26
C GLY A 22 -1.77 -11.57 2.23
N ILE A 23 -0.96 -11.13 3.19
CA ILE A 23 -1.36 -10.14 4.21
C ILE A 23 -1.88 -8.85 3.56
N GLY A 24 -1.23 -8.37 2.48
CA GLY A 24 -1.66 -7.17 1.78
C GLY A 24 -3.08 -7.28 1.20
N ALA A 25 -3.45 -8.44 0.67
CA ALA A 25 -4.81 -8.68 0.18
C ALA A 25 -5.85 -8.64 1.31
N ASP A 26 -5.52 -9.19 2.48
CA ASP A 26 -6.40 -9.14 3.64
C ASP A 26 -6.54 -7.70 4.17
N LEU A 27 -5.46 -6.91 4.20
CA LEU A 27 -5.50 -5.49 4.54
C LEU A 27 -6.38 -4.71 3.54
N THR A 28 -6.21 -4.94 2.23
CA THR A 28 -7.04 -4.33 1.18
C THR A 28 -8.52 -4.61 1.40
N LYS A 29 -8.89 -5.89 1.61
CA LYS A 29 -10.28 -6.28 1.90
C LYS A 29 -10.78 -5.66 3.22
N GLY A 30 -9.93 -5.61 4.24
CA GLY A 30 -10.25 -5.01 5.52
C GLY A 30 -10.65 -3.53 5.39
N PHE A 31 -9.83 -2.73 4.71
CA PHE A 31 -10.14 -1.31 4.48
C PHE A 31 -11.37 -1.11 3.57
N LEU A 32 -11.50 -1.90 2.50
CA LEU A 32 -12.70 -1.87 1.65
C LEU A 32 -13.99 -2.19 2.43
N SER A 33 -13.91 -3.12 3.39
CA SER A 33 -15.05 -3.48 4.24
C SER A 33 -15.49 -2.36 5.19
N GLN A 34 -14.58 -1.40 5.47
CA GLN A 34 -14.87 -0.17 6.23
C GLN A 34 -15.38 0.98 5.34
N GLY A 35 -15.57 0.74 4.04
CA GLY A 35 -16.03 1.76 3.10
C GLY A 35 -14.93 2.68 2.58
N ALA A 36 -13.66 2.36 2.81
CA ALA A 36 -12.53 3.14 2.32
C ALA A 36 -12.30 2.96 0.82
N GLN A 37 -11.70 3.97 0.18
CA GLN A 37 -11.17 3.88 -1.18
C GLN A 37 -9.74 3.36 -1.11
N VAL A 38 -9.47 2.19 -1.66
CA VAL A 38 -8.15 1.56 -1.58
C VAL A 38 -7.49 1.51 -2.94
N THR A 39 -6.31 2.12 -3.05
CA THR A 39 -5.37 1.86 -4.14
C THR A 39 -4.23 1.00 -3.62
N PHE A 40 -3.85 -0.02 -4.38
CA PHE A 40 -2.69 -0.81 -4.06
C PHE A 40 -1.78 -1.00 -5.26
N ILE A 41 -0.49 -1.23 -4.98
CA ILE A 41 0.52 -1.50 -6.00
C ILE A 41 1.13 -2.88 -5.79
N GLN A 42 1.53 -3.52 -6.89
CA GLN A 42 2.40 -4.70 -6.92
C GLN A 42 2.94 -4.92 -8.34
N ARG A 43 3.93 -5.81 -8.49
CA ARG A 43 4.62 -6.05 -9.76
C ARG A 43 3.84 -6.87 -10.78
N SER A 44 2.88 -7.65 -10.36
CA SER A 44 2.10 -8.54 -11.23
C SER A 44 0.62 -8.25 -11.14
N ASN A 45 -0.10 -8.44 -12.24
CA ASN A 45 -1.55 -8.23 -12.28
C ASN A 45 -2.28 -9.23 -11.36
N PRO A 46 -3.02 -8.75 -10.33
CA PRO A 46 -3.77 -9.57 -9.40
C PRO A 46 -5.19 -9.87 -9.89
N GLU A 47 -5.36 -10.29 -11.14
CA GLU A 47 -6.67 -10.45 -11.79
C GLU A 47 -7.67 -11.25 -10.93
N LYS A 48 -7.23 -12.40 -10.41
CA LYS A 48 -8.09 -13.24 -9.56
C LYS A 48 -8.57 -12.49 -8.32
N PHE A 49 -7.70 -11.69 -7.69
CA PHE A 49 -8.03 -10.90 -6.52
C PHE A 49 -9.03 -9.77 -6.85
N LEU A 50 -8.82 -9.09 -7.97
CA LEU A 50 -9.74 -8.04 -8.44
C LEU A 50 -11.13 -8.59 -8.76
N ILE A 51 -11.20 -9.74 -9.42
CA ILE A 51 -12.46 -10.45 -9.71
C ILE A 51 -13.15 -10.83 -8.37
N ASP A 52 -12.39 -11.35 -7.41
CA ASP A 52 -12.92 -11.71 -6.08
C ASP A 52 -13.48 -10.51 -5.31
N CYS A 53 -12.94 -9.31 -5.48
CA CYS A 53 -13.43 -8.10 -4.82
C CYS A 53 -14.66 -7.47 -5.52
N LYS A 54 -14.87 -7.78 -6.79
CA LYS A 54 -15.89 -7.12 -7.63
C LYS A 54 -17.29 -7.19 -7.05
N GLY A 55 -17.92 -6.04 -6.89
CA GLY A 55 -19.30 -5.91 -6.41
C GLY A 55 -19.53 -6.28 -4.94
N LYS A 56 -18.47 -6.50 -4.14
CA LYS A 56 -18.58 -6.90 -2.73
C LYS A 56 -18.51 -5.73 -1.75
N TYR A 57 -17.99 -4.59 -2.16
CA TYR A 57 -17.71 -3.44 -1.30
C TYR A 57 -18.32 -2.16 -1.88
N LYS A 58 -18.39 -1.11 -1.08
CA LYS A 58 -18.84 0.23 -1.50
C LYS A 58 -17.96 0.78 -2.64
N HIS A 59 -16.63 0.57 -2.51
CA HIS A 59 -15.63 0.93 -3.52
C HIS A 59 -14.92 -0.33 -4.01
N GLU A 60 -14.59 -0.38 -5.29
CA GLU A 60 -13.71 -1.41 -5.83
C GLU A 60 -12.23 -1.02 -5.61
N PRO A 61 -11.35 -1.98 -5.36
CA PRO A 61 -9.94 -1.68 -5.22
C PRO A 61 -9.34 -1.20 -6.54
N SER A 62 -8.53 -0.14 -6.49
CA SER A 62 -7.74 0.34 -7.61
C SER A 62 -6.37 -0.34 -7.61
N PHE A 63 -5.93 -0.87 -8.74
CA PHE A 63 -4.63 -1.49 -8.91
C PHE A 63 -3.74 -0.66 -9.83
N ILE A 64 -2.48 -0.46 -9.44
CA ILE A 64 -1.44 0.12 -10.27
C ILE A 64 -0.26 -0.85 -10.28
N GLU A 65 0.16 -1.29 -11.47
CA GLU A 65 1.38 -2.09 -11.60
C GLU A 65 2.60 -1.22 -11.32
N CYS A 66 3.40 -1.62 -10.35
CA CYS A 66 4.57 -0.86 -9.91
C CYS A 66 5.56 -1.75 -9.16
N ASP A 67 6.84 -1.59 -9.44
CA ASP A 67 7.92 -2.12 -8.63
C ASP A 67 8.32 -1.07 -7.58
N VAL A 68 8.18 -1.40 -6.29
CA VAL A 68 8.52 -0.49 -5.19
C VAL A 68 10.00 -0.06 -5.20
N THR A 69 10.88 -0.83 -5.84
CA THR A 69 12.30 -0.48 -5.97
C THR A 69 12.54 0.67 -6.96
N ASN A 70 11.59 0.92 -7.86
CA ASN A 70 11.58 2.06 -8.75
C ASN A 70 10.90 3.27 -8.07
N THR A 71 11.70 4.12 -7.45
CA THR A 71 11.21 5.29 -6.71
C THR A 71 10.30 6.21 -7.55
N LYS A 72 10.62 6.39 -8.85
CA LYS A 72 9.80 7.25 -9.74
C LYS A 72 8.43 6.64 -10.04
N GLU A 73 8.37 5.34 -10.28
CA GLU A 73 7.09 4.63 -10.47
C GLU A 73 6.25 4.69 -9.19
N LEU A 74 6.87 4.46 -8.03
CA LEU A 74 6.20 4.56 -6.74
C LEU A 74 5.62 5.95 -6.51
N GLN A 75 6.39 7.01 -6.73
CA GLN A 75 5.93 8.40 -6.61
C GLN A 75 4.78 8.70 -7.59
N SER A 76 4.91 8.26 -8.85
CA SER A 76 3.85 8.41 -9.85
C SER A 76 2.55 7.70 -9.45
N ALA A 77 2.64 6.51 -8.86
CA ALA A 77 1.48 5.76 -8.38
C ALA A 77 0.78 6.49 -7.22
N LEU A 78 1.54 7.05 -6.28
CA LEU A 78 1.02 7.84 -5.16
C LEU A 78 0.32 9.11 -5.68
N GLN A 79 0.95 9.87 -6.56
CA GLN A 79 0.37 11.08 -7.17
C GLN A 79 -0.91 10.76 -7.98
N THR A 80 -0.91 9.65 -8.72
CA THR A 80 -2.11 9.18 -9.45
C THR A 80 -3.25 8.86 -8.48
N THR A 81 -2.94 8.24 -7.36
CA THR A 81 -3.93 7.94 -6.31
C THR A 81 -4.50 9.23 -5.74
N GLU A 82 -3.65 10.19 -5.36
CA GLU A 82 -4.11 11.47 -4.81
C GLU A 82 -4.95 12.28 -5.80
N LYS A 83 -4.61 12.23 -7.08
CA LYS A 83 -5.39 12.87 -8.14
C LYS A 83 -6.81 12.27 -8.26
N ASN A 84 -6.95 10.97 -8.06
CA ASN A 84 -8.21 10.26 -8.27
C ASN A 84 -9.10 10.17 -7.01
N GLN A 85 -8.49 10.12 -5.82
CA GLN A 85 -9.18 9.84 -4.55
C GLN A 85 -9.02 10.95 -3.51
N GLY A 86 -8.26 12.00 -3.82
CA GLY A 86 -7.85 13.01 -2.83
C GLY A 86 -6.63 12.58 -2.04
N ALA A 87 -6.20 13.42 -1.09
CA ALA A 87 -5.01 13.18 -0.29
C ALA A 87 -5.06 11.81 0.40
N ILE A 88 -3.97 11.07 0.31
CA ILE A 88 -3.84 9.77 0.97
C ILE A 88 -3.85 9.98 2.48
N SER A 89 -4.85 9.43 3.17
CA SER A 89 -4.99 9.54 4.63
C SER A 89 -4.29 8.40 5.39
N VAL A 90 -4.12 7.23 4.74
CA VAL A 90 -3.43 6.08 5.32
C VAL A 90 -2.47 5.48 4.30
N LEU A 91 -1.19 5.36 4.67
CA LEU A 91 -0.16 4.68 3.89
C LEU A 91 0.24 3.39 4.59
N ILE A 92 0.11 2.26 3.90
CA ILE A 92 0.52 0.94 4.38
C ILE A 92 1.73 0.45 3.58
N ASN A 93 2.89 0.48 4.19
CA ASN A 93 4.11 -0.09 3.65
C ASN A 93 4.19 -1.58 3.98
N ASN A 94 3.60 -2.43 3.11
CA ASN A 94 3.50 -3.87 3.32
C ASN A 94 4.38 -4.68 2.37
N ALA A 95 4.72 -4.16 1.19
CA ALA A 95 5.59 -4.88 0.26
C ALA A 95 6.96 -5.15 0.91
N ALA A 96 7.36 -6.42 0.92
CA ALA A 96 8.62 -6.85 1.49
C ALA A 96 9.21 -8.03 0.72
N ASN A 97 10.52 -8.22 0.86
CA ASN A 97 11.24 -9.42 0.45
C ASN A 97 11.75 -10.13 1.71
N ASP A 98 11.23 -11.33 1.96
CA ASP A 98 11.56 -12.18 3.12
C ASP A 98 12.71 -13.17 2.80
N THR A 99 13.60 -12.85 1.89
CA THR A 99 14.75 -13.69 1.61
C THR A 99 15.66 -13.76 2.85
N ARG A 100 15.75 -14.96 3.43
CA ARG A 100 16.58 -15.19 4.62
C ARG A 100 18.02 -15.42 4.22
N HIS A 101 18.93 -14.88 5.00
CA HIS A 101 20.37 -15.03 4.83
C HIS A 101 20.99 -15.61 6.10
N THR A 102 22.04 -16.45 5.90
CA THR A 102 22.84 -16.94 7.01
C THR A 102 23.83 -15.87 7.45
N LEU A 103 23.96 -15.68 8.76
CA LEU A 103 24.96 -14.76 9.31
C LEU A 103 26.37 -15.22 8.90
N GLY A 104 27.14 -14.31 8.31
CA GLY A 104 28.48 -14.58 7.78
C GLY A 104 28.53 -14.92 6.29
N GLU A 105 27.38 -15.15 5.64
CA GLU A 105 27.28 -15.41 4.20
C GLU A 105 26.65 -14.27 3.40
N LEU A 106 26.09 -13.27 4.11
CA LEU A 106 25.43 -12.12 3.49
C LEU A 106 26.44 -11.25 2.73
N THR A 107 26.22 -11.08 1.43
CA THR A 107 27.02 -10.16 0.60
C THR A 107 26.46 -8.74 0.60
N SER A 108 27.30 -7.77 0.20
CA SER A 108 26.87 -6.38 0.07
C SER A 108 25.73 -6.23 -0.93
N GLU A 109 25.76 -6.94 -2.05
CA GLU A 109 24.70 -6.91 -3.07
C GLU A 109 23.38 -7.47 -2.55
N GLN A 110 23.42 -8.51 -1.72
CA GLN A 110 22.23 -9.06 -1.08
C GLN A 110 21.65 -8.09 -0.07
N TRP A 111 22.49 -7.42 0.71
CA TRP A 111 22.10 -6.35 1.62
C TRP A 111 21.38 -5.23 0.86
N ASP A 112 22.02 -4.70 -0.19
CA ASP A 112 21.47 -3.59 -0.98
C ASP A 112 20.12 -3.94 -1.62
N LYS A 113 19.98 -5.16 -2.17
CA LYS A 113 18.72 -5.66 -2.70
C LYS A 113 17.63 -5.70 -1.62
N THR A 114 17.95 -6.19 -0.44
CA THR A 114 17.01 -6.29 0.67
C THR A 114 16.56 -4.89 1.14
N MET A 115 17.51 -3.97 1.31
CA MET A 115 17.22 -2.60 1.73
C MET A 115 16.43 -1.82 0.68
N ASN A 116 16.70 -2.06 -0.60
CA ASN A 116 15.95 -1.45 -1.71
C ASN A 116 14.49 -1.86 -1.76
N VAL A 117 14.11 -3.02 -1.25
CA VAL A 117 12.71 -3.46 -1.16
C VAL A 117 12.10 -3.10 0.20
N ASN A 118 12.83 -3.39 1.30
CA ASN A 118 12.24 -3.40 2.64
C ASN A 118 12.37 -2.08 3.40
N LEU A 119 13.20 -1.14 2.94
CA LEU A 119 13.39 0.14 3.64
C LEU A 119 13.23 1.36 2.74
N LYS A 120 13.97 1.40 1.63
CA LYS A 120 14.00 2.58 0.76
C LYS A 120 12.61 3.04 0.29
N PRO A 121 11.71 2.14 -0.18
CA PRO A 121 10.37 2.54 -0.62
C PRO A 121 9.53 3.14 0.50
N HIS A 122 9.68 2.66 1.73
CA HIS A 122 8.93 3.17 2.89
C HIS A 122 9.24 4.65 3.15
N PHE A 123 10.51 5.01 3.07
CA PHE A 123 10.92 6.41 3.23
C PHE A 123 10.35 7.30 2.14
N PHE A 124 10.53 6.93 0.86
CA PHE A 124 10.10 7.76 -0.27
C PHE A 124 8.58 7.80 -0.42
N ALA A 125 7.87 6.74 -0.10
CA ALA A 125 6.41 6.78 -0.05
C ALA A 125 5.90 7.73 1.05
N ALA A 126 6.46 7.63 2.25
CA ALA A 126 6.10 8.53 3.35
C ALA A 126 6.41 10.00 3.03
N GLN A 127 7.57 10.27 2.41
CA GLN A 127 7.96 11.62 1.99
C GLN A 127 6.98 12.21 0.98
N GLU A 128 6.45 11.41 0.05
CA GLU A 128 5.51 11.86 -0.97
C GLU A 128 4.16 12.26 -0.39
N VAL A 129 3.64 11.49 0.58
CA VAL A 129 2.27 11.69 1.08
C VAL A 129 2.17 12.59 2.33
N VAL A 130 3.28 12.88 3.01
CA VAL A 130 3.26 13.55 4.33
C VAL A 130 2.60 14.93 4.30
N GLU A 131 2.78 15.69 3.23
CA GLU A 131 2.18 17.03 3.13
C GLU A 131 0.66 16.96 2.94
N GLY A 132 0.16 16.00 2.17
CA GLY A 132 -1.27 15.71 2.05
C GLY A 132 -1.86 15.27 3.40
N MET A 133 -1.19 14.37 4.10
CA MET A 133 -1.61 13.86 5.41
C MET A 133 -1.72 14.96 6.48
N LYS A 134 -0.83 15.96 6.47
CA LYS A 134 -0.88 17.09 7.42
C LYS A 134 -2.16 17.92 7.31
N GLN A 135 -2.83 17.92 6.17
CA GLN A 135 -4.10 18.63 5.97
C GLN A 135 -5.27 17.92 6.66
N TRP A 136 -5.13 16.61 6.91
CA TRP A 136 -6.07 15.81 7.67
C TRP A 136 -5.60 15.74 9.12
N ARG A 137 -6.37 16.21 10.08
CA ARG A 137 -6.07 16.37 11.52
C ARG A 137 -5.52 15.14 12.29
N TRP A 138 -4.96 14.12 11.61
CA TRP A 138 -4.69 12.79 12.17
C TRP A 138 -3.21 12.51 12.48
N ILE A 139 -2.30 13.46 12.34
CA ILE A 139 -0.84 13.23 12.45
C ILE A 139 -0.28 13.58 13.83
N TYR A 140 -0.95 13.41 14.90
CA TYR A 140 -0.34 13.62 16.22
C TYR A 140 -0.80 12.59 17.23
N TYR A 141 -0.33 11.34 17.05
CA TYR A 141 -0.20 10.39 18.16
C TYR A 141 0.96 9.43 17.88
#